data_22c0c6aa3eb974ac3b5eb52481f6319b
#
_entry.id   22c0c6aa3eb974ac3b5eb52481f6319b
#
_cell.length_a   1.000
_cell.length_b   1.000
_cell.length_c   1.000
_cell.angle_alpha   90.00
_cell.angle_beta   90.00
_cell.angle_gamma   90.00
#
_symmetry.space_group_name_H-M   'P 1'
#
loop_
_entity.id
_entity.type
_entity.pdbx_description
1 polymer ?
#
loop_
_entity_poly.entity_id
_entity_poly.type
_entity_poly.pdbx_seq_one_letter_code
_entity_poly.pdbx_strand_id
1 'polypeptide(L)'
;LEFEVTVLTKPQLMEIAHPSEYLNKIKIGEDGLMIKKGYSKGLLLPQVATENNFDVETFLEHTCMKAGISADSYLDESCDVYTFQGQIFK
;
A
#
# COMPACT_ATOMS: atom_id res chain seq x y z
N LEU A 1 -4.18 -11.97 30.43
CA LEU A 1 -3.54 -12.18 29.13
C LEU A 1 -3.43 -10.87 28.39
N GLU A 2 -2.21 -10.55 28.01
CA GLU A 2 -1.98 -9.38 27.17
C GLU A 2 -1.62 -9.84 25.77
N PHE A 3 -2.29 -9.24 24.83
CA PHE A 3 -2.03 -9.50 23.43
C PHE A 3 -1.67 -8.21 22.73
N GLU A 4 -0.75 -8.31 21.83
CA GLU A 4 -0.55 -7.27 20.84
C GLU A 4 -1.41 -7.65 19.65
N VAL A 5 -2.42 -6.84 19.37
CA VAL A 5 -3.37 -7.12 18.31
C VAL A 5 -3.25 -6.04 17.24
N THR A 6 -2.99 -6.47 16.01
CA THR A 6 -3.02 -5.57 14.88
C THR A 6 -4.39 -5.65 14.22
N VAL A 7 -5.12 -4.54 14.24
CA VAL A 7 -6.41 -4.44 13.58
C VAL A 7 -6.20 -3.72 12.26
N LEU A 8 -6.51 -4.40 11.18
CA LEU A 8 -6.41 -3.82 9.85
C LEU A 8 -7.81 -3.43 9.38
N THR A 9 -7.95 -2.22 8.86
CA THR A 9 -9.18 -1.82 8.23
C THR A 9 -9.32 -2.55 6.90
N LYS A 10 -10.55 -2.64 6.42
CA LYS A 10 -10.84 -3.28 5.15
C LYS A 10 -10.12 -2.52 4.03
N PRO A 11 -9.39 -3.20 3.14
CA PRO A 11 -8.75 -2.52 2.03
C PRO A 11 -9.77 -1.80 1.15
N GLN A 12 -9.45 -0.56 0.79
CA GLN A 12 -10.31 0.26 -0.04
C GLN A 12 -9.61 0.55 -1.36
N LEU A 13 -10.29 0.25 -2.45
CA LEU A 13 -9.75 0.53 -3.78
C LEU A 13 -9.61 2.03 -3.97
N MET A 14 -8.44 2.45 -4.41
CA MET A 14 -8.20 3.85 -4.74
C MET A 14 -8.72 4.13 -6.14
N GLU A 15 -9.74 4.98 -6.22
CA GLU A 15 -10.27 5.45 -7.49
C GLU A 15 -9.59 6.76 -7.83
N ILE A 16 -8.82 6.75 -8.91
CA ILE A 16 -8.10 7.93 -9.36
C ILE A 16 -8.32 8.14 -10.85
N ALA A 17 -8.33 9.40 -11.26
CA ALA A 17 -8.40 9.75 -12.66
C ALA A 17 -7.01 9.78 -13.31
N HIS A 18 -5.99 10.03 -12.50
CA HIS A 18 -4.61 10.14 -12.97
C HIS A 18 -3.65 9.56 -11.91
N PRO A 19 -2.60 8.82 -12.31
CA PRO A 19 -1.68 8.21 -11.35
C PRO A 19 -1.02 9.18 -10.37
N SER A 20 -0.86 10.44 -10.74
CA SER A 20 -0.28 11.43 -9.83
C SER A 20 -1.13 11.67 -8.58
N GLU A 21 -2.39 11.29 -8.60
CA GLU A 21 -3.28 11.44 -7.43
C GLU A 21 -2.85 10.53 -6.28
N TYR A 22 -2.14 9.44 -6.55
CA TYR A 22 -1.60 8.60 -5.48
C TYR A 22 -0.73 9.39 -4.52
N LEU A 23 0.06 10.33 -5.06
CA LEU A 23 0.98 11.14 -4.24
C LEU A 23 0.23 12.01 -3.23
N ASN A 24 -1.02 12.37 -3.52
CA ASN A 24 -1.83 13.21 -2.66
C ASN A 24 -2.75 12.42 -1.73
N LYS A 25 -3.07 11.19 -2.09
CA LYS A 25 -4.05 10.38 -1.37
C LYS A 25 -3.44 9.41 -0.37
N ILE A 26 -2.21 8.98 -0.62
CA ILE A 26 -1.52 8.04 0.26
C ILE A 26 -0.76 8.81 1.32
N LYS A 27 -0.95 8.44 2.58
CA LYS A 27 -0.26 9.08 3.71
C LYS A 27 0.76 8.12 4.31
N ILE A 28 2.03 8.51 4.21
CA ILE A 28 3.13 7.71 4.76
C ILE A 28 2.99 7.64 6.28
N GLY A 29 3.12 6.43 6.81
CA GLY A 29 2.99 6.20 8.25
C GLY A 29 1.57 5.89 8.71
N GLU A 30 0.56 6.20 7.90
CA GLU A 30 -0.84 5.92 8.22
C GLU A 30 -1.43 4.85 7.33
N ASP A 31 -1.14 4.90 6.03
CA ASP A 31 -1.73 3.99 5.06
C ASP A 31 -0.78 2.88 4.68
N GLY A 32 -1.28 1.64 4.73
CA GLY A 32 -0.64 0.51 4.08
C GLY A 32 -1.11 0.43 2.64
N LEU A 33 -0.37 -0.30 1.83
CA LEU A 33 -0.71 -0.48 0.42
C LEU A 33 -0.87 -1.94 0.07
N MET A 34 -1.87 -2.23 -0.74
CA MET A 34 -2.04 -3.53 -1.35
C MET A 34 -2.19 -3.32 -2.85
N ILE A 35 -1.43 -4.04 -3.62
CA ILE A 35 -1.49 -3.96 -5.08
C ILE A 35 -1.89 -5.32 -5.63
N LYS A 36 -2.81 -5.30 -6.57
CA LYS A 36 -3.30 -6.51 -7.23
C LYS A 36 -3.31 -6.28 -8.72
N LYS A 37 -2.68 -7.19 -9.45
CA LYS A 37 -2.68 -7.17 -10.92
C LYS A 37 -2.80 -8.61 -11.41
N GLY A 38 -3.95 -8.95 -11.99
CA GLY A 38 -4.23 -10.34 -12.40
C GLY A 38 -4.19 -11.26 -11.18
N TYR A 39 -3.29 -12.24 -11.22
CA TYR A 39 -3.09 -13.16 -10.09
C TYR A 39 -2.00 -12.71 -9.13
N SER A 40 -1.30 -11.63 -9.46
CA SER A 40 -0.24 -11.11 -8.60
C SER A 40 -0.82 -10.18 -7.54
N LYS A 41 -0.33 -10.33 -6.31
CA LYS A 41 -0.82 -9.54 -5.18
C LYS A 41 0.33 -9.31 -4.21
N GLY A 42 0.46 -8.09 -3.75
CA GLY A 42 1.45 -7.72 -2.73
C GLY A 42 0.90 -6.72 -1.76
N LEU A 43 1.39 -6.75 -0.54
CA LEU A 43 0.92 -5.90 0.54
C LEU A 43 2.10 -5.45 1.39
N LEU A 44 2.13 -4.15 1.71
CA LEU A 44 3.10 -3.59 2.64
C LEU A 44 2.36 -2.82 3.74
N LEU A 45 2.78 -3.03 4.97
CA LEU A 45 2.21 -2.36 6.13
C LEU A 45 2.70 -0.90 6.21
N PRO A 46 1.94 -0.01 6.88
CA PRO A 46 2.33 1.41 6.97
C PRO A 46 3.72 1.63 7.56
N GLN A 47 4.11 0.82 8.54
CA GLN A 47 5.41 0.99 9.21
C GLN A 47 6.59 0.69 8.28
N VAL A 48 6.39 -0.08 7.22
CA VAL A 48 7.47 -0.36 6.27
C VAL A 48 7.96 0.92 5.62
N ALA A 49 7.06 1.83 5.28
CA ALA A 49 7.43 3.10 4.68
C ALA A 49 8.19 3.99 5.65
N THR A 50 7.76 4.05 6.91
CA THR A 50 8.42 4.89 7.91
C THR A 50 9.77 4.33 8.33
N GLU A 51 9.88 3.01 8.49
CA GLU A 51 11.14 2.37 8.87
C GLU A 51 12.23 2.50 7.81
N ASN A 52 11.82 2.59 6.54
CA ASN A 52 12.74 2.66 5.41
C ASN A 52 12.81 4.06 4.79
N ASN A 53 12.13 5.03 5.36
CA ASN A 53 12.08 6.42 4.87
C ASN A 53 11.61 6.51 3.41
N PHE A 54 10.61 5.71 3.06
CA PHE A 54 10.03 5.75 1.73
C PHE A 54 9.15 6.98 1.56
N ASP A 55 9.17 7.57 0.37
CA ASP A 55 8.12 8.47 -0.05
C ASP A 55 6.98 7.66 -0.68
N VAL A 56 5.90 8.33 -1.09
CA VAL A 56 4.74 7.63 -1.65
C VAL A 56 5.11 6.86 -2.90
N GLU A 57 5.88 7.47 -3.79
CA GLU A 57 6.29 6.82 -5.04
C GLU A 57 7.10 5.56 -4.76
N THR A 58 8.10 5.65 -3.90
CA THR A 58 8.93 4.51 -3.53
C THR A 58 8.10 3.42 -2.85
N PHE A 59 7.15 3.82 -2.00
CA PHE A 59 6.26 2.88 -1.33
C PHE A 59 5.43 2.08 -2.35
N LEU A 60 4.88 2.77 -3.36
CA LEU A 60 4.15 2.11 -4.44
C LEU A 60 5.04 1.15 -5.22
N GLU A 61 6.25 1.58 -5.56
CA GLU A 61 7.21 0.76 -6.30
C GLU A 61 7.55 -0.52 -5.54
N HIS A 62 7.86 -0.41 -4.25
CA HIS A 62 8.19 -1.56 -3.43
C HIS A 62 7.00 -2.49 -3.24
N THR A 63 5.79 -1.95 -3.17
CA THR A 63 4.57 -2.77 -3.09
C THR A 63 4.39 -3.58 -4.38
N CYS A 64 4.65 -2.97 -5.53
CA CYS A 64 4.63 -3.69 -6.80
C CYS A 64 5.64 -4.82 -6.83
N MET A 65 6.87 -4.56 -6.38
CA MET A 65 7.91 -5.59 -6.32
C MET A 65 7.52 -6.72 -5.36
N LYS A 66 6.87 -6.39 -4.25
CA LYS A 66 6.36 -7.38 -3.32
C LYS A 66 5.31 -8.27 -3.97
N ALA A 67 4.53 -7.73 -4.89
CA ALA A 67 3.54 -8.50 -5.66
C ALA A 67 4.18 -9.34 -6.77
N GLY A 68 5.47 -9.17 -7.02
CA GLY A 68 6.17 -9.90 -8.08
C GLY A 68 5.99 -9.29 -9.46
N ILE A 69 5.63 -8.02 -9.54
CA ILE A 69 5.43 -7.29 -10.79
C ILE A 69 6.41 -6.12 -10.87
N SER A 70 6.47 -5.48 -12.03
CA SER A 70 7.39 -4.37 -12.26
C SER A 70 7.07 -3.20 -11.32
N ALA A 71 8.12 -2.47 -10.90
CA ALA A 71 7.97 -1.36 -9.96
C ALA A 71 7.04 -0.25 -10.47
N ASP A 72 6.93 -0.08 -11.76
CA ASP A 72 6.06 0.94 -12.38
C ASP A 72 4.65 0.43 -12.69
N SER A 73 4.33 -0.80 -12.31
CA SER A 73 3.03 -1.41 -12.62
C SER A 73 1.85 -0.64 -12.01
N TYR A 74 2.07 0.10 -10.94
CA TYR A 74 0.99 0.90 -10.33
C TYR A 74 0.48 2.00 -11.27
N LEU A 75 1.23 2.32 -12.33
CA LEU A 75 0.83 3.29 -13.34
C LEU A 75 -0.08 2.67 -14.42
N ASP A 76 -0.20 1.34 -14.41
CA ASP A 76 -1.00 0.61 -15.38
C ASP A 76 -2.46 0.56 -14.94
N GLU A 77 -3.39 0.81 -15.88
CA GLU A 77 -4.82 0.75 -15.59
C GLU A 77 -5.30 -0.62 -15.12
N SER A 78 -4.60 -1.68 -15.52
CA SER A 78 -4.94 -3.04 -15.10
C SER A 78 -4.51 -3.35 -13.68
N CYS A 79 -3.77 -2.45 -13.04
CA CYS A 79 -3.28 -2.62 -11.68
C CYS A 79 -4.20 -1.92 -10.69
N ASP A 80 -4.70 -2.66 -9.71
CA ASP A 80 -5.55 -2.10 -8.66
C ASP A 80 -4.70 -1.80 -7.43
N VAL A 81 -4.82 -0.59 -6.92
CA VAL A 81 -4.13 -0.15 -5.71
C VAL A 81 -5.16 0.08 -4.61
N TYR A 82 -4.93 -0.56 -3.47
CA TYR A 82 -5.80 -0.45 -2.31
C TYR A 82 -5.03 0.18 -1.18
N THR A 83 -5.73 0.93 -0.32
CA THR A 83 -5.16 1.42 0.93
C THR A 83 -5.91 0.78 2.10
N PHE A 84 -5.20 0.59 3.19
CA PHE A 84 -5.77 0.13 4.44
C PHE A 84 -5.00 0.78 5.58
N GLN A 85 -5.58 0.76 6.77
CA GLN A 85 -4.94 1.31 7.95
C GLN A 85 -4.73 0.20 8.96
N GLY A 86 -3.61 0.26 9.66
CA GLY A 86 -3.29 -0.71 10.70
C GLY A 86 -3.08 0.00 12.02
N GLN A 87 -3.64 -0.57 13.09
CA GLN A 87 -3.43 -0.09 14.44
C GLN A 87 -2.99 -1.27 15.30
N ILE A 88 -2.06 -0.99 16.19
CA ILE A 88 -1.56 -2.00 17.12
C ILE A 88 -2.12 -1.67 18.49
N PHE A 89 -2.82 -2.64 19.08
CA PHE A 89 -3.36 -2.54 20.42
C PHE A 89 -2.60 -3.47 21.36
N LYS A 90 -2.27 -2.96 22.50
CA LYS A 90 -1.57 -3.73 23.55
C LYS A 90 -2.41 -3.82 24.80
#